data_a2c870b95652afef5464a0382d25218f
#
_entry.id   a2c870b95652afef5464a0382d25218f
#
_cell.length_a   1.000
_cell.length_b   1.000
_cell.length_c   1.000
_cell.angle_alpha   90.00
_cell.angle_beta   90.00
_cell.angle_gamma   90.00
#
_symmetry.space_group_name_H-M   'P 1'
#
loop_
_entity.id
_entity.type
_entity.pdbx_description
1 polymer ?
#
loop_
_entity_poly.entity_id
_entity_poly.type
_entity_poly.pdbx_seq_one_letter_code
_entity_poly.pdbx_strand_id
1 'polypeptide(L)'
;MKKIIFIVVAVLSISAANAQDSLNTSNTYTNSDKSYSENPTLDKTLIWSIGLEPSIPIGHFHDLAKFGFGGSLQGEIKASRNVGVTINAGYIAYSGKTVDTISYPNFKYWPVMGGLKLYMGKAYLHGQAGAGFGDKGFGTSFWYGAGLGVNFTKRIDAELKYTGWKQNEVSSNGEGIYNGGNGGNGGAGTPVYGGHYSTLGLRLAVNF
;
A
#
# COMPACT_ATOMS: atom_id res chain seq x y z
N MET A 1 -9.07 -11.23 12.84
CA MET A 1 -8.63 -9.94 13.37
C MET A 1 -7.42 -10.04 14.31
N LYS A 2 -7.36 -11.00 15.26
CA LYS A 2 -6.22 -11.12 16.21
C LYS A 2 -4.83 -11.34 15.56
N LYS A 3 -4.76 -12.04 14.41
CA LYS A 3 -3.50 -12.34 13.72
C LYS A 3 -2.86 -11.13 12.99
N ILE A 4 -3.66 -10.15 12.57
CA ILE A 4 -3.17 -8.95 11.88
C ILE A 4 -2.52 -7.98 12.87
N ILE A 5 -3.05 -7.89 14.08
CA ILE A 5 -2.51 -7.03 15.16
C ILE A 5 -1.08 -7.49 15.53
N PHE A 6 -0.81 -8.79 15.52
CA PHE A 6 0.53 -9.32 15.80
C PHE A 6 1.58 -8.92 14.76
N ILE A 7 1.22 -8.84 13.48
CA ILE A 7 2.15 -8.44 12.42
C ILE A 7 2.50 -6.95 12.54
N VAL A 8 1.52 -6.10 12.82
CA VAL A 8 1.74 -4.66 13.00
C VAL A 8 2.58 -4.38 14.25
N VAL A 9 2.34 -5.10 15.34
CA VAL A 9 3.11 -4.98 16.59
C VAL A 9 4.54 -5.49 16.40
N ALA A 10 4.74 -6.58 15.64
CA ALA A 10 6.08 -7.11 15.36
C ALA A 10 6.94 -6.14 14.50
N VAL A 11 6.33 -5.45 13.54
CA VAL A 11 7.03 -4.43 12.71
C VAL A 11 7.40 -3.21 13.56
N LEU A 12 6.53 -2.78 14.47
CA LEU A 12 6.79 -1.67 15.38
C LEU A 12 7.89 -1.97 16.40
N SER A 13 7.97 -3.22 16.88
CA SER A 13 9.01 -3.63 17.84
C SER A 13 10.42 -3.72 17.24
N ILE A 14 10.55 -4.07 15.97
CA ILE A 14 11.84 -4.06 15.25
C ILE A 14 12.37 -2.63 15.08
N SER A 15 11.47 -1.65 14.91
CA SER A 15 11.85 -0.24 14.75
C SER A 15 12.35 0.38 16.06
N ALA A 16 11.80 -0.03 17.20
CA ALA A 16 12.21 0.47 18.51
C ALA A 16 13.60 -0.04 18.93
N ALA A 17 13.97 -1.26 18.55
CA ALA A 17 15.27 -1.84 18.86
C ALA A 17 16.43 -1.13 18.13
N ASN A 18 16.20 -0.61 16.93
CA ASN A 18 17.20 0.14 16.16
C ASN A 18 17.33 1.60 16.57
N ALA A 19 16.32 2.17 17.24
CA ALA A 19 16.35 3.57 17.71
C ALA A 19 17.22 3.76 18.96
N GLN A 20 17.45 2.71 19.75
CA GLN A 20 18.28 2.78 20.96
C GLN A 20 19.78 2.72 20.67
N ASP A 21 20.19 2.13 19.54
CA ASP A 21 21.61 2.04 19.19
C ASP A 21 22.21 3.35 18.68
N SER A 22 21.36 4.30 18.23
CA SER A 22 21.83 5.59 17.72
C SER A 22 22.05 6.65 18.81
N LEU A 23 21.65 6.41 20.05
CA LEU A 23 21.79 7.35 21.15
C LEU A 23 23.06 7.17 22.01
N ASN A 24 23.84 6.14 21.76
CA ASN A 24 24.99 5.79 22.61
C ASN A 24 26.37 6.09 21.97
N THR A 25 26.42 6.83 20.88
CA THR A 25 27.69 7.20 20.21
C THR A 25 27.90 8.69 20.19
N SER A 26 27.93 9.32 21.35
CA SER A 26 28.54 10.63 21.51
C SER A 26 29.33 10.65 22.81
N ASN A 27 30.62 10.45 22.67
CA ASN A 27 31.74 11.06 23.42
C ASN A 27 32.93 10.11 23.48
N THR A 28 33.88 10.27 22.57
CA THR A 28 35.30 10.15 22.90
C THR A 28 36.10 10.89 21.82
N TYR A 29 36.57 12.07 22.15
CA TYR A 29 37.63 12.77 21.39
C TYR A 29 38.95 12.08 21.67
N THR A 30 39.60 11.56 20.64
CA THR A 30 41.05 11.34 20.68
C THR A 30 41.63 11.63 19.30
N ASN A 31 42.46 12.65 19.21
CA ASN A 31 43.30 12.97 18.07
C ASN A 31 44.20 11.77 17.75
N SER A 32 44.21 11.36 16.50
CA SER A 32 45.39 10.76 15.84
C SER A 32 45.15 10.74 14.33
N ASP A 33 46.03 11.45 13.63
CA ASP A 33 46.20 11.42 12.17
C ASP A 33 46.29 10.00 11.65
N LYS A 34 45.26 9.56 10.91
CA LYS A 34 45.35 8.50 9.90
C LYS A 34 44.30 8.75 8.83
N SER A 35 44.79 8.89 7.60
CA SER A 35 44.04 8.80 6.36
C SER A 35 43.06 7.60 6.39
N TYR A 36 41.84 7.88 6.68
CA TYR A 36 40.77 6.88 6.56
C TYR A 36 40.12 7.06 5.21
N SER A 37 40.22 6.01 4.40
CA SER A 37 39.29 5.74 3.34
C SER A 37 37.89 5.79 3.99
N GLU A 38 37.15 6.88 3.74
CA GLU A 38 35.74 6.97 4.09
C GLU A 38 34.99 5.91 3.29
N ASN A 39 34.80 4.72 3.89
CA ASN A 39 33.66 3.94 3.52
C ASN A 39 32.43 4.79 3.84
N PRO A 40 31.62 5.18 2.85
CA PRO A 40 30.38 5.88 3.13
C PRO A 40 29.48 4.88 3.88
N THR A 41 29.48 4.95 5.20
CA THR A 41 28.42 4.39 6.02
C THR A 41 27.15 5.00 5.51
N LEU A 42 26.40 4.24 4.73
CA LEU A 42 25.04 4.60 4.33
C LEU A 42 24.26 4.75 5.64
N ASP A 43 24.04 6.00 6.03
CA ASP A 43 23.07 6.32 7.07
C ASP A 43 21.73 5.78 6.59
N LYS A 44 21.37 4.59 7.10
CA LYS A 44 20.09 3.94 6.81
C LYS A 44 19.01 4.75 7.50
N THR A 45 18.61 5.84 6.90
CA THR A 45 17.53 6.68 7.43
C THR A 45 16.22 5.97 7.22
N LEU A 46 15.56 5.61 8.32
CA LEU A 46 14.19 5.11 8.31
C LEU A 46 13.25 6.32 8.32
N ILE A 47 12.41 6.41 7.32
CA ILE A 47 11.41 7.46 7.14
C ILE A 47 10.03 6.83 7.27
N TRP A 48 9.23 7.38 8.17
CA TRP A 48 7.82 7.04 8.27
C TRP A 48 6.97 8.09 7.56
N SER A 49 5.87 7.66 6.95
CA SER A 49 4.92 8.59 6.35
C SER A 49 3.48 8.12 6.54
N ILE A 50 2.60 9.07 6.78
CA ILE A 50 1.16 8.86 6.79
C ILE A 50 0.58 9.56 5.58
N GLY A 51 -0.25 8.84 4.79
CA GLY A 51 -0.84 9.37 3.57
C GLY A 51 -2.35 9.20 3.51
N LEU A 52 -3.00 10.13 2.84
CA LEU A 52 -4.39 10.02 2.37
C LEU A 52 -4.38 9.53 0.93
N GLU A 53 -5.30 8.63 0.59
CA GLU A 53 -5.35 7.94 -0.71
C GLU A 53 -6.74 8.03 -1.35
N PRO A 54 -7.15 9.20 -1.89
CA PRO A 54 -8.28 9.26 -2.80
C PRO A 54 -7.97 8.50 -4.10
N SER A 55 -8.94 7.75 -4.63
CA SER A 55 -8.75 6.95 -5.84
C SER A 55 -10.04 6.79 -6.61
N ILE A 56 -9.91 6.63 -7.92
CA ILE A 56 -11.01 6.36 -8.83
C ILE A 56 -10.83 4.95 -9.42
N PRO A 57 -11.88 4.11 -9.38
CA PRO A 57 -11.91 2.86 -10.09
C PRO A 57 -11.78 3.07 -11.60
N ILE A 58 -11.04 2.21 -12.26
CA ILE A 58 -10.88 2.18 -13.72
C ILE A 58 -11.17 0.78 -14.26
N GLY A 59 -11.41 0.68 -15.59
CA GLY A 59 -11.79 -0.58 -16.22
C GLY A 59 -13.08 -1.16 -15.64
N HIS A 60 -13.18 -2.47 -15.54
CA HIS A 60 -14.38 -3.15 -15.01
C HIS A 60 -14.75 -2.74 -13.58
N PHE A 61 -13.79 -2.31 -12.77
CA PHE A 61 -14.08 -1.87 -11.41
C PHE A 61 -14.85 -0.55 -11.37
N HIS A 62 -14.71 0.29 -12.40
CA HIS A 62 -15.51 1.50 -12.56
C HIS A 62 -17.02 1.23 -12.66
N ASP A 63 -17.42 0.06 -13.19
CA ASP A 63 -18.83 -0.29 -13.33
C ASP A 63 -19.46 -0.66 -11.97
N LEU A 64 -18.65 -1.12 -11.03
CA LEU A 64 -19.06 -1.60 -9.70
C LEU A 64 -18.95 -0.53 -8.61
N ALA A 65 -17.98 0.38 -8.72
CA ALA A 65 -17.67 1.36 -7.69
C ALA A 65 -17.47 2.77 -8.26
N LYS A 66 -17.78 3.80 -7.45
CA LYS A 66 -17.70 5.21 -7.86
C LYS A 66 -16.36 5.85 -7.53
N PHE A 67 -15.99 5.78 -6.27
CA PHE A 67 -14.86 6.49 -5.69
C PHE A 67 -14.33 5.71 -4.50
N GLY A 68 -13.02 5.73 -4.32
CA GLY A 68 -12.33 5.17 -3.17
C GLY A 68 -11.66 6.24 -2.35
N PHE A 69 -11.69 6.06 -1.04
CA PHE A 69 -10.95 6.89 -0.11
C PHE A 69 -10.31 6.01 0.95
N GLY A 70 -9.05 6.31 1.26
CA GLY A 70 -8.29 5.54 2.21
C GLY A 70 -7.18 6.33 2.88
N GLY A 71 -6.45 5.62 3.70
CA GLY A 71 -5.24 6.10 4.33
C GLY A 71 -4.20 5.01 4.44
N SER A 72 -2.93 5.39 4.45
CA SER A 72 -1.82 4.46 4.56
C SER A 72 -0.72 4.95 5.48
N LEU A 73 -0.06 3.99 6.11
CA LEU A 73 1.20 4.14 6.82
C LEU A 73 2.30 3.46 5.99
N GLN A 74 3.37 4.16 5.72
CA GLN A 74 4.50 3.63 4.98
C GLN A 74 5.79 3.85 5.76
N GLY A 75 6.60 2.80 5.87
CA GLY A 75 7.99 2.87 6.30
C GLY A 75 8.90 2.76 5.07
N GLU A 76 9.94 3.57 5.02
CA GLU A 76 10.94 3.57 3.96
C GLU A 76 12.34 3.54 4.56
N ILE A 77 13.17 2.62 4.06
CA ILE A 77 14.60 2.56 4.36
C ILE A 77 15.36 2.91 3.09
N LYS A 78 16.18 3.95 3.11
CA LYS A 78 17.05 4.29 1.99
C LYS A 78 18.22 3.32 1.90
N ALA A 79 18.17 2.45 0.89
CA ALA A 79 19.25 1.49 0.60
C ALA A 79 20.42 2.14 -0.13
N SER A 80 20.17 3.23 -0.88
CA SER A 80 21.19 4.09 -1.50
C SER A 80 20.66 5.51 -1.70
N ARG A 81 21.47 6.40 -2.26
CA ARG A 81 21.03 7.77 -2.59
C ARG A 81 19.83 7.80 -3.52
N ASN A 82 19.70 6.79 -4.38
CA ASN A 82 18.68 6.73 -5.43
C ASN A 82 17.66 5.60 -5.24
N VAL A 83 17.82 4.75 -4.21
CA VAL A 83 16.95 3.58 -3.99
C VAL A 83 16.44 3.56 -2.56
N GLY A 84 15.13 3.48 -2.41
CA GLY A 84 14.44 3.23 -1.15
C GLY A 84 13.67 1.91 -1.19
N VAL A 85 13.70 1.17 -0.09
CA VAL A 85 12.86 -0.02 0.13
C VAL A 85 11.71 0.41 1.02
N THR A 86 10.48 0.05 0.63
CA THR A 86 9.27 0.48 1.33
C THR A 86 8.46 -0.70 1.84
N ILE A 87 7.78 -0.50 2.96
CA ILE A 87 6.66 -1.31 3.39
C ILE A 87 5.47 -0.38 3.63
N ASN A 88 4.33 -0.74 3.09
CA ASN A 88 3.11 0.06 3.16
C ASN A 88 1.98 -0.80 3.72
N ALA A 89 1.22 -0.25 4.65
CA ALA A 89 -0.02 -0.84 5.14
C ALA A 89 -1.11 0.23 5.14
N GLY A 90 -2.30 -0.10 4.63
CA GLY A 90 -3.36 0.88 4.49
C GLY A 90 -4.75 0.31 4.72
N TYR A 91 -5.71 1.20 4.64
CA TYR A 91 -7.13 0.90 4.56
C TYR A 91 -7.73 1.73 3.44
N ILE A 92 -8.52 1.09 2.58
CA ILE A 92 -9.22 1.78 1.51
C ILE A 92 -10.65 1.26 1.40
N ALA A 93 -11.59 2.18 1.25
CA ALA A 93 -13.01 1.89 1.06
C ALA A 93 -13.48 2.50 -0.26
N TYR A 94 -14.17 1.69 -1.06
CA TYR A 94 -14.81 2.11 -2.30
C TYR A 94 -16.32 2.09 -2.12
N SER A 95 -16.99 3.17 -2.54
CA SER A 95 -18.44 3.26 -2.55
C SER A 95 -19.01 2.50 -3.74
N GLY A 96 -19.89 1.52 -3.49
CA GLY A 96 -20.59 0.80 -4.53
C GLY A 96 -21.51 1.68 -5.37
N LYS A 97 -21.72 1.30 -6.63
CA LYS A 97 -22.70 1.94 -7.52
C LYS A 97 -24.06 1.28 -7.38
N THR A 98 -25.09 2.03 -7.68
CA THR A 98 -26.41 1.48 -7.99
C THR A 98 -26.63 1.67 -9.48
N VAL A 99 -26.83 0.59 -10.21
CA VAL A 99 -27.10 0.55 -11.64
C VAL A 99 -28.50 -0.04 -11.81
N ASP A 100 -29.41 0.74 -12.36
CA ASP A 100 -30.83 0.41 -12.44
C ASP A 100 -31.43 0.05 -11.06
N THR A 101 -31.79 -1.21 -10.85
CA THR A 101 -32.38 -1.70 -9.59
C THR A 101 -31.35 -2.45 -8.73
N ILE A 102 -30.10 -2.64 -9.21
CA ILE A 102 -29.05 -3.42 -8.57
C ILE A 102 -28.11 -2.49 -7.81
N SER A 103 -28.01 -2.69 -6.50
CA SER A 103 -27.12 -1.95 -5.63
C SER A 103 -25.90 -2.79 -5.28
N TYR A 104 -24.70 -2.33 -5.68
CA TYR A 104 -23.45 -2.98 -5.33
C TYR A 104 -22.99 -2.57 -3.93
N PRO A 105 -22.43 -3.51 -3.14
CA PRO A 105 -21.95 -3.21 -1.80
C PRO A 105 -20.72 -2.33 -1.81
N ASN A 106 -20.43 -1.71 -0.67
CA ASN A 106 -19.17 -1.02 -0.46
C ASN A 106 -18.03 -2.03 -0.32
N PHE A 107 -16.94 -1.80 -1.06
CA PHE A 107 -15.74 -2.64 -1.03
C PHE A 107 -14.73 -2.04 -0.05
N LYS A 108 -14.21 -2.87 0.86
CA LYS A 108 -13.24 -2.44 1.87
C LYS A 108 -12.06 -3.40 1.89
N TYR A 109 -10.85 -2.84 1.84
CA TYR A 109 -9.61 -3.62 1.80
C TYR A 109 -8.55 -3.06 2.74
N TRP A 110 -7.74 -3.97 3.26
CA TRP A 110 -6.54 -3.70 4.04
C TRP A 110 -5.32 -4.19 3.25
N PRO A 111 -4.76 -3.37 2.35
CA PRO A 111 -3.55 -3.74 1.63
C PRO A 111 -2.32 -3.68 2.53
N VAL A 112 -1.42 -4.66 2.36
CA VAL A 112 -0.06 -4.66 2.90
C VAL A 112 0.88 -4.98 1.76
N MET A 113 1.76 -4.03 1.41
CA MET A 113 2.61 -4.11 0.23
C MET A 113 4.05 -3.76 0.57
N GLY A 114 5.00 -4.51 -0.02
CA GLY A 114 6.40 -4.14 -0.09
C GLY A 114 6.73 -3.48 -1.42
N GLY A 115 7.71 -2.57 -1.45
CA GLY A 115 8.01 -1.85 -2.67
C GLY A 115 9.43 -1.30 -2.74
N LEU A 116 9.72 -0.72 -3.90
CA LEU A 116 10.98 -0.05 -4.21
C LEU A 116 10.69 1.33 -4.78
N LYS A 117 11.36 2.36 -4.25
CA LYS A 117 11.38 3.71 -4.79
C LYS A 117 12.71 3.98 -5.49
N LEU A 118 12.64 4.48 -6.71
CA LEU A 118 13.80 4.95 -7.49
C LEU A 118 13.75 6.47 -7.57
N TYR A 119 14.68 7.13 -6.92
CA TYR A 119 14.73 8.59 -6.82
C TYR A 119 15.50 9.22 -7.99
N MET A 120 14.93 10.25 -8.58
CA MET A 120 15.49 11.11 -9.63
C MET A 120 15.36 12.57 -9.17
N GLY A 121 16.23 12.96 -8.22
CA GLY A 121 16.13 14.26 -7.57
C GLY A 121 14.92 14.34 -6.64
N LYS A 122 13.99 15.27 -6.94
CA LYS A 122 12.73 15.39 -6.17
C LYS A 122 11.67 14.42 -6.62
N ALA A 123 11.73 13.91 -7.85
CA ALA A 123 10.80 12.94 -8.37
C ALA A 123 11.24 11.51 -8.03
N TYR A 124 10.29 10.59 -7.99
CA TYR A 124 10.57 9.17 -7.81
C TYR A 124 9.58 8.29 -8.57
N LEU A 125 10.06 7.11 -8.96
CA LEU A 125 9.25 5.98 -9.39
C LEU A 125 9.07 5.05 -8.20
N HIS A 126 7.86 4.53 -8.01
CA HIS A 126 7.54 3.60 -6.95
C HIS A 126 6.87 2.36 -7.53
N GLY A 127 7.46 1.20 -7.31
CA GLY A 127 6.85 -0.10 -7.61
C GLY A 127 6.56 -0.84 -6.32
N GLN A 128 5.38 -1.45 -6.18
CA GLN A 128 4.99 -2.17 -4.97
C GLN A 128 4.13 -3.40 -5.30
N ALA A 129 4.24 -4.44 -4.47
CA ALA A 129 3.41 -5.63 -4.55
C ALA A 129 3.18 -6.22 -3.16
N GLY A 130 2.09 -6.96 -3.01
CA GLY A 130 1.74 -7.56 -1.72
C GLY A 130 0.39 -8.22 -1.71
N ALA A 131 -0.26 -8.19 -0.55
CA ALA A 131 -1.57 -8.79 -0.33
C ALA A 131 -2.58 -7.75 0.15
N GLY A 132 -3.80 -7.86 -0.31
CA GLY A 132 -4.94 -7.11 0.19
C GLY A 132 -5.96 -8.05 0.84
N PHE A 133 -6.41 -7.68 2.03
CA PHE A 133 -7.38 -8.43 2.81
C PHE A 133 -8.73 -7.72 2.72
N GLY A 134 -9.69 -8.37 2.06
CA GLY A 134 -11.05 -7.85 1.91
C GLY A 134 -11.91 -8.10 3.15
N ASP A 135 -12.81 -7.16 3.46
CA ASP A 135 -13.82 -7.32 4.49
C ASP A 135 -15.01 -8.15 3.97
N LYS A 136 -15.80 -8.75 4.87
CA LYS A 136 -17.07 -9.45 4.57
C LYS A 136 -16.99 -10.51 3.47
N GLY A 137 -15.97 -11.36 3.49
CA GLY A 137 -15.89 -12.51 2.58
C GLY A 137 -15.18 -12.24 1.25
N PHE A 138 -14.63 -11.04 1.01
CA PHE A 138 -13.81 -10.77 -0.17
C PHE A 138 -12.46 -11.51 -0.18
N GLY A 139 -12.08 -12.14 0.96
CA GLY A 139 -10.88 -12.96 1.05
C GLY A 139 -9.58 -12.18 0.89
N THR A 140 -8.53 -12.92 0.51
CA THR A 140 -7.19 -12.34 0.27
C THR A 140 -6.94 -12.28 -1.22
N SER A 141 -6.40 -11.17 -1.69
CA SER A 141 -6.06 -10.93 -3.09
C SER A 141 -4.62 -10.46 -3.24
N PHE A 142 -4.00 -10.76 -4.39
CA PHE A 142 -2.68 -10.24 -4.74
C PHE A 142 -2.82 -8.82 -5.27
N TRP A 143 -2.08 -7.90 -4.67
CA TRP A 143 -2.07 -6.48 -5.01
C TRP A 143 -0.73 -6.08 -5.60
N TYR A 144 -0.76 -5.22 -6.60
CA TYR A 144 0.43 -4.62 -7.21
C TYR A 144 0.14 -3.18 -7.59
N GLY A 145 1.18 -2.37 -7.66
CA GLY A 145 1.03 -0.98 -8.01
C GLY A 145 2.32 -0.38 -8.55
N ALA A 146 2.13 0.67 -9.32
CA ALA A 146 3.21 1.53 -9.78
C ALA A 146 2.79 3.00 -9.64
N GLY A 147 3.73 3.85 -9.25
CA GLY A 147 3.46 5.26 -9.01
C GLY A 147 4.60 6.17 -9.45
N LEU A 148 4.23 7.40 -9.72
CA LEU A 148 5.11 8.53 -9.96
C LEU A 148 4.88 9.54 -8.85
N GLY A 149 5.91 9.88 -8.11
CA GLY A 149 5.78 10.82 -7.01
C GLY A 149 6.80 11.95 -7.05
N VAL A 150 6.48 13.00 -6.30
CA VAL A 150 7.33 14.17 -6.13
C VAL A 150 7.38 14.55 -4.65
N ASN A 151 8.59 14.71 -4.13
CA ASN A 151 8.82 15.29 -2.81
C ASN A 151 8.79 16.82 -2.92
N PHE A 152 7.69 17.45 -2.52
CA PHE A 152 7.58 18.91 -2.49
C PHE A 152 8.53 19.50 -1.45
N THR A 153 8.57 18.87 -0.29
CA THR A 153 9.48 19.22 0.80
C THR A 153 10.05 17.92 1.42
N LYS A 154 10.91 18.05 2.42
CA LYS A 154 11.38 16.89 3.19
C LYS A 154 10.24 16.17 3.94
N ARG A 155 9.11 16.88 4.17
CA ARG A 155 7.98 16.39 4.95
C ARG A 155 6.73 16.07 4.14
N ILE A 156 6.63 16.55 2.90
CA ILE A 156 5.40 16.43 2.11
C ILE A 156 5.75 15.82 0.77
N ASP A 157 5.11 14.72 0.44
CA ASP A 157 5.16 14.11 -0.89
C ASP A 157 3.77 13.88 -1.48
N ALA A 158 3.69 13.83 -2.80
CA ALA A 158 2.52 13.39 -3.52
C ALA A 158 2.93 12.34 -4.56
N GLU A 159 2.11 11.32 -4.70
CA GLU A 159 2.31 10.19 -5.62
C GLU A 159 1.04 9.91 -6.39
N LEU A 160 1.10 9.99 -7.71
CA LEU A 160 0.08 9.44 -8.60
C LEU A 160 0.32 7.94 -8.74
N LYS A 161 -0.66 7.12 -8.34
CA LYS A 161 -0.50 5.69 -8.19
C LYS A 161 -1.56 4.92 -8.98
N TYR A 162 -1.11 4.01 -9.83
CA TYR A 162 -1.94 2.92 -10.34
C TYR A 162 -1.87 1.74 -9.38
N THR A 163 -3.01 1.19 -9.02
CA THR A 163 -3.09 -0.03 -8.20
C THR A 163 -4.01 -1.03 -8.87
N GLY A 164 -3.54 -2.26 -9.02
CA GLY A 164 -4.31 -3.38 -9.54
C GLY A 164 -4.31 -4.53 -8.56
N TRP A 165 -5.38 -5.33 -8.56
CA TRP A 165 -5.42 -6.58 -7.81
C TRP A 165 -6.24 -7.64 -8.53
N LYS A 166 -5.85 -8.88 -8.28
CA LYS A 166 -6.57 -10.05 -8.76
C LYS A 166 -7.33 -10.65 -7.59
N GLN A 167 -8.65 -10.61 -7.68
CA GLN A 167 -9.54 -11.27 -6.75
C GLN A 167 -9.72 -12.72 -7.20
N ASN A 168 -9.41 -13.69 -6.34
CA ASN A 168 -9.79 -15.08 -6.58
C ASN A 168 -11.30 -15.23 -6.40
N GLU A 169 -11.88 -16.18 -7.12
CA GLU A 169 -13.30 -16.50 -6.98
C GLU A 169 -13.60 -16.93 -5.55
N VAL A 170 -14.43 -16.17 -4.87
CA VAL A 170 -14.93 -16.53 -3.54
C VAL A 170 -16.37 -17.01 -3.70
N SER A 171 -16.58 -18.31 -3.57
CA SER A 171 -17.91 -18.88 -3.45
C SER A 171 -18.42 -18.58 -2.05
N SER A 172 -19.32 -17.61 -1.91
CA SER A 172 -19.98 -17.35 -0.64
C SER A 172 -21.20 -18.25 -0.52
N ASN A 173 -21.17 -19.20 0.39
CA ASN A 173 -22.37 -19.91 0.80
C ASN A 173 -23.30 -18.91 1.52
N GLY A 174 -24.24 -18.32 0.80
CA GLY A 174 -25.48 -17.88 1.41
C GLY A 174 -25.86 -16.40 1.44
N GLU A 175 -25.10 -15.44 0.88
CA GLU A 175 -25.64 -14.07 0.72
C GLU A 175 -25.22 -13.48 -0.63
N GLY A 176 -26.22 -13.18 -1.45
CA GLY A 176 -26.11 -12.89 -2.85
C GLY A 176 -25.19 -11.77 -3.25
N ILE A 177 -24.26 -12.09 -4.09
CA ILE A 177 -23.35 -11.15 -4.73
C ILE A 177 -23.28 -11.50 -6.23
N TYR A 178 -23.64 -10.56 -7.10
CA TYR A 178 -23.87 -10.76 -8.52
C TYR A 178 -22.61 -11.03 -9.36
N ASN A 179 -22.69 -12.01 -10.26
CA ASN A 179 -21.68 -12.30 -11.26
C ASN A 179 -21.93 -11.47 -12.53
N GLY A 180 -21.03 -10.58 -12.86
CA GLY A 180 -20.98 -9.89 -14.14
C GLY A 180 -20.01 -10.56 -15.11
N GLY A 181 -20.33 -11.74 -15.60
CA GLY A 181 -19.52 -12.47 -16.59
C GLY A 181 -20.32 -13.47 -17.39
N ASN A 182 -20.61 -13.10 -18.63
CA ASN A 182 -20.97 -13.87 -19.82
C ASN A 182 -21.51 -15.31 -19.67
N GLY A 183 -22.85 -15.45 -19.83
CA GLY A 183 -23.55 -16.52 -20.49
C GLY A 183 -23.43 -17.93 -19.98
N GLY A 184 -24.42 -18.40 -19.19
CA GLY A 184 -24.66 -19.83 -18.96
C GLY A 184 -25.71 -20.10 -17.89
N ASN A 185 -26.90 -20.46 -18.37
CA ASN A 185 -28.00 -21.16 -17.70
C ASN A 185 -28.29 -20.96 -16.20
N GLY A 186 -29.42 -20.35 -15.97
CA GLY A 186 -30.27 -20.22 -14.79
C GLY A 186 -30.18 -21.28 -13.68
N GLY A 187 -29.51 -20.91 -12.64
CA GLY A 187 -29.67 -21.35 -11.28
C GLY A 187 -29.50 -20.15 -10.40
N ALA A 188 -30.20 -20.03 -9.28
CA ALA A 188 -30.00 -18.96 -8.30
C ALA A 188 -28.52 -18.96 -7.86
N GLY A 189 -27.67 -18.34 -8.69
CA GLY A 189 -26.23 -18.37 -8.59
C GLY A 189 -25.76 -17.39 -7.54
N THR A 190 -25.03 -17.90 -6.57
CA THR A 190 -24.16 -17.09 -5.72
C THR A 190 -23.24 -16.28 -6.60
N PRO A 191 -23.17 -14.94 -6.45
CA PRO A 191 -22.29 -14.11 -7.22
C PRO A 191 -20.83 -14.43 -6.89
N VAL A 192 -20.08 -14.72 -7.94
CA VAL A 192 -18.64 -14.96 -7.87
C VAL A 192 -17.92 -13.66 -8.17
N TYR A 193 -17.26 -13.08 -7.18
CA TYR A 193 -16.33 -11.98 -7.41
C TYR A 193 -14.97 -12.55 -7.77
N GLY A 194 -14.73 -12.78 -9.03
CA GLY A 194 -13.42 -13.06 -9.57
C GLY A 194 -13.10 -12.03 -10.66
N GLY A 195 -11.88 -11.50 -10.68
CA GLY A 195 -11.51 -10.56 -11.73
C GLY A 195 -10.29 -9.72 -11.41
N HIS A 196 -9.86 -8.98 -12.43
CA HIS A 196 -8.87 -7.94 -12.30
C HIS A 196 -9.55 -6.61 -12.04
N TYR A 197 -9.25 -6.02 -10.91
CA TYR A 197 -9.70 -4.69 -10.53
C TYR A 197 -8.52 -3.73 -10.55
N SER A 198 -8.77 -2.50 -10.94
CA SER A 198 -7.73 -1.47 -10.97
C SER A 198 -8.26 -0.09 -10.64
N THR A 199 -7.38 0.73 -10.12
CA THR A 199 -7.67 2.11 -9.70
C THR A 199 -6.52 3.03 -10.04
N LEU A 200 -6.85 4.28 -10.28
CA LEU A 200 -5.90 5.38 -10.33
C LEU A 200 -6.12 6.23 -9.08
N GLY A 201 -5.10 6.43 -8.29
CA GLY A 201 -5.16 7.14 -7.02
C GLY A 201 -4.08 8.20 -6.89
N LEU A 202 -4.32 9.12 -5.95
CA LEU A 202 -3.35 10.10 -5.52
C LEU A 202 -3.05 9.82 -4.04
N ARG A 203 -1.78 9.63 -3.70
CA ARG A 203 -1.34 9.57 -2.31
C ARG A 203 -0.73 10.91 -1.93
N LEU A 204 -1.28 11.55 -0.91
CA LEU A 204 -0.72 12.76 -0.30
C LEU A 204 -0.21 12.40 1.08
N ALA A 205 1.09 12.56 1.32
CA ALA A 205 1.69 12.07 2.55
C ALA A 205 2.55 13.09 3.27
N VAL A 206 2.60 12.91 4.59
CA VAL A 206 3.49 13.63 5.50
C VAL A 206 4.53 12.65 6.03
N ASN A 207 5.81 13.02 5.89
CA ASN A 207 6.99 12.27 6.30
C ASN A 207 7.51 12.79 7.65
N PHE A 208 7.98 11.89 8.52
CA PHE A 208 8.54 12.20 9.85
C PHE A 208 9.59 11.19 10.29
#